data_434e0da9b770ecaf3317507ebdf4112e
#
_entry.id   434e0da9b770ecaf3317507ebdf4112e
#
_cell.length_a   1.000
_cell.length_b   1.000
_cell.length_c   1.000
_cell.angle_alpha   90.00
_cell.angle_beta   90.00
_cell.angle_gamma   90.00
#
_symmetry.space_group_name_H-M   'P 1'
#
loop_
_entity.id
_entity.type
_entity.pdbx_description
1 polymer ?
#
loop_
_entity_poly.entity_id
_entity_poly.type
_entity_poly.pdbx_seq_one_letter_code
_entity_poly.pdbx_strand_id
1 'polypeptide(L)'
;TLQTRLDKLNDTSRKDDVVTFEQLGVDRLFVDESHYYKNLFLHTKMRNVAGIAQSEAQKSSDMFAKCQYLDELTNSHGVIFATGTPISNSMVELYTIQRYLQMNALQEQGLQHFDAWAANYGETVTAIELSPEGYTLVGR
;
A
#
# COMPACT_ATOMS: atom_id res chain seq x y z
N THR A 1 -3.08 25.67 9.96
CA THR A 1 -2.35 24.98 11.06
C THR A 1 -2.85 23.54 11.15
N LEU A 2 -2.11 22.63 11.79
CA LEU A 2 -2.52 21.24 12.06
C LEU A 2 -3.86 21.19 12.81
N GLN A 3 -4.10 22.12 13.73
CA GLN A 3 -5.34 22.25 14.48
C GLN A 3 -6.55 22.46 13.55
N THR A 4 -6.42 23.36 12.58
CA THR A 4 -7.49 23.66 11.61
C THR A 4 -7.79 22.47 10.67
N ARG A 5 -6.81 21.59 10.46
CA ARG A 5 -7.02 20.32 9.71
C ARG A 5 -7.73 19.26 10.56
N LEU A 6 -7.35 19.15 11.83
CA LEU A 6 -8.02 18.29 12.81
C LEU A 6 -9.48 18.71 13.01
N ASP A 7 -9.72 20.03 13.16
CA ASP A 7 -11.07 20.56 13.31
C ASP A 7 -11.96 20.29 12.10
N LYS A 8 -11.40 20.34 10.87
CA LYS A 8 -12.10 19.96 9.65
C LYS A 8 -12.38 18.47 9.53
N LEU A 9 -11.49 17.63 10.06
CA LEU A 9 -11.70 16.17 10.10
C LEU A 9 -12.73 15.77 11.16
N ASN A 10 -12.79 16.54 12.26
CA ASN A 10 -13.75 16.31 13.35
C ASN A 10 -15.08 17.04 13.15
N ASP A 11 -15.23 17.85 12.08
CA ASP A 11 -16.49 18.53 11.78
C ASP A 11 -17.51 17.47 11.27
N THR A 12 -18.21 16.91 12.23
CA THR A 12 -19.30 15.92 11.98
C THR A 12 -20.60 16.59 11.52
N SER A 13 -20.68 17.94 11.54
CA SER A 13 -21.93 18.67 11.18
C SER A 13 -22.24 18.60 9.67
N ARG A 14 -21.32 18.16 8.85
CA ARG A 14 -21.45 17.95 7.38
C ARG A 14 -21.43 16.50 6.95
N LYS A 15 -21.32 15.56 7.88
CA LYS A 15 -21.53 14.16 7.56
C LYS A 15 -23.03 13.96 7.54
N ASP A 16 -23.61 13.94 6.35
CA ASP A 16 -24.88 13.29 6.11
C ASP A 16 -24.85 11.93 6.82
N ASP A 17 -26.00 11.32 7.11
CA ASP A 17 -26.12 9.96 7.69
C ASP A 17 -25.43 8.91 6.79
N VAL A 18 -24.12 9.04 6.64
CA VAL A 18 -23.30 8.10 5.87
C VAL A 18 -22.99 6.93 6.80
N VAL A 19 -23.55 5.79 6.48
CA VAL A 19 -23.23 4.54 7.17
C VAL A 19 -21.72 4.28 7.02
N THR A 20 -21.01 4.17 8.14
CA THR A 20 -19.58 3.86 8.12
C THR A 20 -19.34 2.40 7.75
N PHE A 21 -18.09 2.07 7.33
CA PHE A 21 -17.73 0.70 6.97
C PHE A 21 -17.97 -0.28 8.12
N GLU A 22 -17.70 0.15 9.36
CA GLU A 22 -17.92 -0.65 10.57
C GLU A 22 -19.41 -0.90 10.82
N GLN A 23 -20.26 0.08 10.54
CA GLN A 23 -21.72 -0.03 10.70
C GLN A 23 -22.37 -0.96 9.67
N LEU A 24 -21.70 -1.19 8.52
CA LEU A 24 -22.16 -2.14 7.50
C LEU A 24 -22.11 -3.59 7.98
N GLY A 25 -21.33 -3.89 9.01
CA GLY A 25 -21.17 -5.25 9.53
C GLY A 25 -20.48 -6.21 8.55
N VAL A 26 -19.62 -5.68 7.71
CA VAL A 26 -18.85 -6.47 6.73
C VAL A 26 -17.80 -7.29 7.46
N ASP A 27 -17.77 -8.59 7.21
CA ASP A 27 -16.77 -9.53 7.74
C ASP A 27 -15.87 -10.16 6.67
N ARG A 28 -16.16 -9.92 5.40
CA ARG A 28 -15.36 -10.38 4.25
C ARG A 28 -15.33 -9.31 3.17
N LEU A 29 -14.15 -9.09 2.62
CA LEU A 29 -13.90 -8.15 1.53
C LEU A 29 -13.22 -8.85 0.37
N PHE A 30 -13.90 -8.86 -0.77
CA PHE A 30 -13.35 -9.33 -2.04
C PHE A 30 -13.02 -8.12 -2.90
N VAL A 31 -11.77 -7.97 -3.27
CA VAL A 31 -11.30 -6.84 -4.07
C VAL A 31 -10.85 -7.37 -5.43
N ASP A 32 -11.68 -7.12 -6.44
CA ASP A 32 -11.32 -7.39 -7.81
C ASP A 32 -10.43 -6.27 -8.36
N GLU A 33 -9.54 -6.61 -9.30
CA GLU A 33 -8.55 -5.69 -9.87
C GLU A 33 -7.72 -4.95 -8.81
N SER A 34 -7.28 -5.70 -7.80
CA SER A 34 -6.57 -5.17 -6.62
C SER A 34 -5.28 -4.41 -6.97
N HIS A 35 -4.74 -4.56 -8.18
CA HIS A 35 -3.62 -3.79 -8.68
C HIS A 35 -3.87 -2.27 -8.74
N TYR A 36 -5.12 -1.83 -8.73
CA TYR A 36 -5.46 -0.40 -8.61
C TYR A 36 -5.09 0.22 -7.26
N TYR A 37 -4.79 -0.58 -6.24
CA TYR A 37 -4.42 -0.13 -4.90
C TYR A 37 -2.91 -0.21 -4.61
N LYS A 38 -2.08 -0.43 -5.63
CA LYS A 38 -0.63 -0.56 -5.50
C LYS A 38 0.10 0.70 -5.02
N ASN A 39 -0.50 1.89 -5.16
CA ASN A 39 0.08 3.16 -4.75
C ASN A 39 -0.17 3.45 -3.26
N LEU A 40 0.15 2.49 -2.40
CA LEU A 40 0.16 2.68 -0.96
C LEU A 40 1.50 3.28 -0.54
N PHE A 41 1.45 4.39 0.20
CA PHE A 41 2.66 5.05 0.69
C PHE A 41 3.53 4.09 1.51
N LEU A 42 4.83 4.14 1.27
CA LEU A 42 5.82 3.47 2.08
C LEU A 42 6.95 4.43 2.44
N HIS A 43 7.51 4.25 3.62
CA HIS A 43 8.68 4.99 4.05
C HIS A 43 9.93 4.15 3.80
N THR A 44 10.94 4.75 3.14
CA THR A 44 12.21 4.10 2.86
C THR A 44 13.36 5.10 2.86
N LYS A 45 14.54 4.65 3.23
CA LYS A 45 15.80 5.38 3.10
C LYS A 45 16.48 5.10 1.75
N MET A 46 16.00 4.11 1.01
CA MET A 46 16.54 3.77 -0.31
C MET A 46 16.18 4.86 -1.31
N ARG A 47 17.11 5.17 -2.19
CA ARG A 47 16.93 6.17 -3.26
C ARG A 47 16.92 5.47 -4.61
N ASN A 48 16.18 6.02 -5.58
CA ASN A 48 16.13 5.54 -6.96
C ASN A 48 15.65 4.08 -7.12
N VAL A 49 14.73 3.63 -6.26
CA VAL A 49 14.07 2.33 -6.42
C VAL A 49 12.83 2.51 -7.28
N ALA A 50 12.75 1.76 -8.37
CA ALA A 50 11.58 1.78 -9.25
C ALA A 50 10.34 1.24 -8.54
N GLY A 51 9.19 1.87 -8.79
CA GLY A 51 7.89 1.42 -8.25
C GLY A 51 7.55 1.95 -6.86
N ILE A 52 8.42 2.75 -6.22
CA ILE A 52 8.06 3.42 -4.97
C ILE A 52 7.12 4.59 -5.28
N ALA A 53 5.93 4.54 -4.71
CA ALA A 53 4.97 5.64 -4.81
C ALA A 53 5.49 6.86 -4.05
N GLN A 54 5.70 7.98 -4.75
CA GLN A 54 6.12 9.24 -4.15
C GLN A 54 4.95 10.02 -3.52
N SER A 55 3.73 9.66 -3.87
CA SER A 55 2.51 10.23 -3.31
C SER A 55 1.54 9.14 -2.91
N GLU A 56 0.90 9.33 -1.78
CA GLU A 56 -0.14 8.44 -1.30
C GLU A 56 -1.44 8.69 -2.07
N ALA A 57 -2.02 7.63 -2.62
CA ALA A 57 -3.36 7.70 -3.16
C ALA A 57 -4.35 7.49 -2.01
N GLN A 58 -5.22 8.46 -1.75
CA GLN A 58 -6.22 8.39 -0.68
C GLN A 58 -7.01 7.09 -0.68
N LYS A 59 -7.38 6.57 -1.88
CA LYS A 59 -8.07 5.29 -2.03
C LYS A 59 -7.26 4.10 -1.51
N SER A 60 -5.93 4.13 -1.64
CA SER A 60 -5.05 3.05 -1.17
C SER A 60 -4.94 3.07 0.35
N SER A 61 -4.84 4.25 0.97
CA SER A 61 -4.83 4.38 2.42
C SER A 61 -6.15 3.97 3.06
N ASP A 62 -7.26 4.37 2.44
CA ASP A 62 -8.61 3.97 2.88
C ASP A 62 -8.79 2.45 2.78
N MET A 63 -8.39 1.85 1.67
CA MET A 63 -8.40 0.39 1.51
C MET A 63 -7.52 -0.29 2.55
N PHE A 64 -6.33 0.25 2.82
CA PHE A 64 -5.42 -0.31 3.83
C PHE A 64 -6.05 -0.31 5.22
N ALA A 65 -6.68 0.80 5.63
CA ALA A 65 -7.38 0.88 6.91
C ALA A 65 -8.50 -0.16 7.03
N LYS A 66 -9.28 -0.36 5.96
CA LYS A 66 -10.34 -1.39 5.90
C LYS A 66 -9.77 -2.81 6.00
N CYS A 67 -8.66 -3.09 5.33
CA CYS A 67 -7.97 -4.38 5.44
C CYS A 67 -7.50 -4.65 6.87
N GLN A 68 -6.87 -3.65 7.51
CA GLN A 68 -6.41 -3.80 8.91
C GLN A 68 -7.57 -4.04 9.87
N TYR A 69 -8.68 -3.30 9.71
CA TYR A 69 -9.89 -3.51 10.51
C TYR A 69 -10.44 -4.93 10.36
N LEU A 70 -10.52 -5.44 9.12
CA LEU A 70 -11.01 -6.79 8.87
C LEU A 70 -10.04 -7.88 9.36
N ASP A 71 -8.73 -7.65 9.29
CA ASP A 71 -7.73 -8.57 9.81
C ASP A 71 -7.85 -8.72 11.33
N GLU A 72 -8.06 -7.61 12.05
CA GLU A 72 -8.33 -7.64 13.48
C GLU A 72 -9.65 -8.39 13.79
N LEU A 73 -10.72 -8.10 13.05
CA LEU A 73 -12.04 -8.69 13.26
C LEU A 73 -12.07 -10.19 12.97
N THR A 74 -11.33 -10.65 11.96
CA THR A 74 -11.43 -12.01 11.41
C THR A 74 -10.19 -12.85 11.64
N ASN A 75 -9.23 -12.36 12.43
CA ASN A 75 -7.93 -13.01 12.64
C ASN A 75 -7.22 -13.31 11.31
N SER A 76 -7.07 -12.27 10.48
CA SER A 76 -6.40 -12.28 9.18
C SER A 76 -7.04 -13.19 8.12
N HIS A 77 -8.36 -13.37 8.16
CA HIS A 77 -9.11 -14.20 7.20
C HIS A 77 -10.23 -13.42 6.49
N GLY A 78 -10.23 -12.09 6.57
CA GLY A 78 -11.31 -11.23 6.08
C GLY A 78 -11.11 -10.68 4.67
N VAL A 79 -9.91 -10.72 4.10
CA VAL A 79 -9.60 -10.00 2.86
C VAL A 79 -9.10 -10.95 1.77
N ILE A 80 -9.68 -10.84 0.59
CA ILE A 80 -9.31 -11.60 -0.60
C ILE A 80 -9.05 -10.63 -1.76
N PHE A 81 -7.85 -10.65 -2.31
CA PHE A 81 -7.48 -9.87 -3.48
C PHE A 81 -7.49 -10.77 -4.72
N ALA A 82 -8.10 -10.26 -5.81
CA ALA A 82 -8.06 -10.87 -7.12
C ALA A 82 -7.45 -9.90 -8.14
N THR A 83 -6.52 -10.39 -8.94
CA THR A 83 -5.92 -9.62 -10.04
C THR A 83 -5.18 -10.52 -11.00
N GLY A 84 -5.22 -10.19 -12.29
CA GLY A 84 -4.39 -10.84 -13.32
C GLY A 84 -2.94 -10.33 -13.35
N THR A 85 -2.63 -9.21 -12.69
CA THR A 85 -1.31 -8.56 -12.71
C THR A 85 -0.88 -8.15 -11.31
N PRO A 86 -0.55 -9.11 -10.43
CA PRO A 86 -0.15 -8.81 -9.05
C PRO A 86 1.14 -7.98 -8.98
N ILE A 87 2.04 -8.21 -9.94
CA ILE A 87 3.29 -7.46 -10.10
C ILE A 87 3.38 -7.03 -11.57
N SER A 88 3.47 -5.73 -11.82
CA SER A 88 3.59 -5.19 -13.18
C SER A 88 4.93 -4.51 -13.43
N ASN A 89 5.45 -3.76 -12.48
CA ASN A 89 6.62 -2.92 -12.70
C ASN A 89 7.77 -3.19 -11.71
N SER A 90 7.48 -3.63 -10.50
CA SER A 90 8.49 -3.72 -9.46
C SER A 90 8.09 -4.69 -8.35
N MET A 91 9.07 -5.32 -7.73
CA MET A 91 8.90 -6.13 -6.52
C MET A 91 8.33 -5.35 -5.34
N VAL A 92 8.42 -4.03 -5.37
CA VAL A 92 7.75 -3.14 -4.39
C VAL A 92 6.23 -3.37 -4.37
N GLU A 93 5.64 -3.71 -5.51
CA GLU A 93 4.20 -4.01 -5.61
C GLU A 93 3.84 -5.28 -4.82
N LEU A 94 4.73 -6.29 -4.81
CA LEU A 94 4.56 -7.48 -3.99
C LEU A 94 4.58 -7.15 -2.49
N TYR A 95 5.53 -6.35 -2.06
CA TYR A 95 5.57 -5.88 -0.67
C TYR A 95 4.29 -5.11 -0.30
N THR A 96 3.80 -4.27 -1.19
CA THR A 96 2.55 -3.54 -1.00
C THR A 96 1.35 -4.49 -0.82
N ILE A 97 1.25 -5.54 -1.64
CA ILE A 97 0.21 -6.57 -1.50
C ILE A 97 0.33 -7.29 -0.15
N GLN A 98 1.55 -7.65 0.25
CA GLN A 98 1.78 -8.28 1.57
C GLN A 98 1.36 -7.37 2.72
N ARG A 99 1.56 -6.07 2.62
CA ARG A 99 1.07 -5.11 3.64
C ARG A 99 -0.44 -5.14 3.79
N TYR A 100 -1.19 -5.28 2.69
CA TYR A 100 -2.64 -5.40 2.74
C TYR A 100 -3.12 -6.70 3.37
N LEU A 101 -2.43 -7.82 3.09
CA LEU A 101 -2.94 -9.17 3.37
C LEU A 101 -2.24 -9.85 4.56
N GLN A 102 -1.05 -9.41 4.93
CA GLN A 102 -0.17 -10.12 5.88
C GLN A 102 0.60 -9.15 6.80
N MET A 103 0.01 -8.00 7.14
CA MET A 103 0.71 -7.00 7.94
C MET A 103 1.14 -7.56 9.31
N ASN A 104 0.29 -8.36 9.96
CA ASN A 104 0.61 -8.99 11.23
C ASN A 104 1.82 -9.93 11.11
N ALA A 105 1.88 -10.76 10.09
CA ALA A 105 3.02 -11.66 9.84
C ALA A 105 4.31 -10.87 9.52
N LEU A 106 4.21 -9.77 8.78
CA LEU A 106 5.35 -8.88 8.54
C LEU A 106 5.87 -8.25 9.83
N GLN A 107 4.97 -7.85 10.74
CA GLN A 107 5.33 -7.28 12.05
C GLN A 107 6.02 -8.32 12.95
N GLU A 108 5.47 -9.52 13.04
CA GLU A 108 6.03 -10.63 13.82
C GLU A 108 7.45 -11.00 13.38
N GLN A 109 7.73 -10.87 12.08
CA GLN A 109 9.05 -11.16 11.51
C GLN A 109 9.99 -9.94 11.47
N GLY A 110 9.54 -8.77 11.92
CA GLY A 110 10.30 -7.51 11.84
C GLY A 110 10.46 -6.97 10.42
N LEU A 111 9.59 -7.36 9.49
CA LEU A 111 9.63 -7.00 8.07
C LEU A 111 8.59 -5.94 7.67
N GLN A 112 7.96 -5.29 8.65
CA GLN A 112 6.96 -4.25 8.42
C GLN A 112 7.51 -2.99 7.74
N HIS A 113 8.83 -2.81 7.75
CA HIS A 113 9.49 -1.71 7.06
C HIS A 113 10.09 -2.19 5.74
N PHE A 114 9.88 -1.43 4.67
CA PHE A 114 10.33 -1.81 3.33
C PHE A 114 11.82 -2.12 3.27
N ASP A 115 12.66 -1.33 3.93
CA ASP A 115 14.12 -1.51 3.89
C ASP A 115 14.53 -2.88 4.50
N ALA A 116 13.86 -3.32 5.58
CA ALA A 116 14.08 -4.63 6.18
C ALA A 116 13.59 -5.76 5.26
N TRP A 117 12.41 -5.59 4.65
CA TRP A 117 11.87 -6.55 3.70
C TRP A 117 12.76 -6.69 2.48
N ALA A 118 13.18 -5.56 1.87
CA ALA A 118 14.04 -5.54 0.71
C ALA A 118 15.42 -6.16 0.97
N ALA A 119 15.98 -5.97 2.17
CA ALA A 119 17.24 -6.59 2.55
C ALA A 119 17.17 -8.13 2.65
N ASN A 120 15.98 -8.69 2.91
CA ASN A 120 15.80 -10.13 3.02
C ASN A 120 15.37 -10.80 1.71
N TYR A 121 14.58 -10.11 0.89
CA TYR A 121 13.94 -10.72 -0.29
C TYR A 121 14.34 -10.06 -1.61
N GLY A 122 15.02 -8.91 -1.56
CA GLY A 122 15.40 -8.15 -2.74
C GLY A 122 16.88 -8.22 -3.02
N GLU A 123 17.23 -8.07 -4.28
CA GLU A 123 18.57 -7.81 -4.75
C GLU A 123 18.57 -6.50 -5.53
N THR A 124 19.52 -5.62 -5.24
CA THR A 124 19.67 -4.38 -5.99
C THR A 124 20.55 -4.64 -7.20
N VAL A 125 19.96 -4.62 -8.37
CA VAL A 125 20.68 -4.73 -9.64
C VAL A 125 20.73 -3.33 -10.28
N THR A 126 21.93 -2.84 -10.55
CA THR A 126 22.12 -1.58 -11.30
C THR A 126 22.29 -1.92 -12.77
N ALA A 127 21.34 -1.53 -13.59
CA ALA A 127 21.44 -1.64 -15.04
C ALA A 127 21.70 -0.27 -15.66
N ILE A 128 22.46 -0.25 -16.74
CA ILE A 128 22.66 0.95 -17.55
C ILE A 128 21.74 0.79 -18.77
N GLU A 129 20.76 1.65 -18.88
CA GLU A 129 19.81 1.66 -20.01
C GLU A 129 19.99 2.93 -20.84
N LEU A 130 19.71 2.83 -22.14
CA LEU A 130 19.58 4.01 -22.98
C LEU A 130 18.35 4.82 -22.57
N SER A 131 18.51 6.14 -22.49
CA SER A 131 17.35 7.01 -22.25
C SER A 131 16.31 6.80 -23.37
N PRO A 132 15.02 7.07 -23.10
CA PRO A 132 13.98 7.00 -24.13
C PRO A 132 14.29 7.87 -25.36
N GLU A 133 15.11 8.88 -25.20
CA GLU A 133 15.58 9.78 -26.26
C GLU A 133 16.76 9.20 -27.07
N GLY A 134 17.34 8.09 -26.63
CA GLY A 134 18.35 7.33 -27.38
C GLY A 134 19.79 7.90 -27.36
N TYR A 135 20.04 8.98 -26.64
CA TYR A 135 21.31 9.69 -26.70
C TYR A 135 22.17 9.62 -25.43
N THR A 136 21.61 9.19 -24.31
CA THR A 136 22.33 9.13 -23.03
C THR A 136 22.09 7.80 -22.32
N LEU A 137 23.12 7.33 -21.60
CA LEU A 137 23.02 6.17 -20.72
C LEU A 137 22.50 6.64 -19.35
N VAL A 138 21.47 6.01 -18.86
CA VAL A 138 20.88 6.29 -17.54
C VAL A 138 21.00 5.05 -16.66
N GLY A 139 21.55 5.22 -15.45
CA GLY A 139 21.53 4.17 -14.44
C GLY A 139 20.11 3.97 -13.88
N ARG A 140 19.64 2.73 -13.82
CA ARG A 140 18.32 2.40 -13.31
C ARG A 140 18.42 1.38 -12.19
#